data_72c3b9d2bcc0bb3783c4e209ebafca05
#
_entry.id   72c3b9d2bcc0bb3783c4e209ebafca05
#
_cell.length_a   1.000
_cell.length_b   1.000
_cell.length_c   1.000
_cell.angle_alpha   90.00
_cell.angle_beta   90.00
_cell.angle_gamma   90.00
#
_symmetry.space_group_name_H-M   'P 1'
#
loop_
_entity.id
_entity.type
_entity.pdbx_description
1 polymer ?
#
loop_
_entity_poly.entity_id
_entity_poly.type
_entity_poly.pdbx_seq_one_letter_code
_entity_poly.pdbx_strand_id
1 'polypeptide(L)'
;GSEMCIRDRSKDNELLVHPEESWKSLCPVGADNQRNLCASAEDHNGDVEAVLAECDEVVEHTYHVRAAQQAMMETFRTYCFMDTYGRLNVLSSTQIVYHARRILSNALGIPKSKIRVSKPRIGGGFGAKQTVVAEIFPAFVTWKTGKPSKMIFTREESQTASTPRHEMEVTIRLGAMKDGRIRAIDLYTLSNTGAY
;
A
#
# COMPACT_ATOMS: atom_id res chain seq x y z
N GLY A 1 17.14 5.06 -8.58
CA GLY A 1 16.11 5.89 -7.92
C GLY A 1 14.71 5.37 -8.13
N SER A 2 13.80 5.63 -7.22
CA SER A 2 12.40 5.26 -7.38
C SER A 2 11.48 6.44 -7.04
N GLU A 3 10.43 6.62 -7.83
CA GLU A 3 9.45 7.67 -7.66
C GLU A 3 8.04 7.09 -7.52
N MET A 4 7.26 7.64 -6.60
CA MET A 4 5.84 7.31 -6.40
C MET A 4 4.99 8.54 -6.70
N CYS A 5 4.10 8.43 -7.68
CA CYS A 5 3.24 9.54 -8.09
C CYS A 5 1.80 9.09 -8.35
N ILE A 6 0.90 10.04 -8.36
CA ILE A 6 -0.48 9.84 -8.82
C ILE A 6 -0.49 10.08 -10.33
N ARG A 7 -0.55 9.01 -11.12
CA ARG A 7 -0.35 9.04 -12.56
C ARG A 7 -1.64 9.08 -13.39
N ASP A 8 -2.78 8.90 -12.76
CA ASP A 8 -4.11 8.93 -13.39
C ASP A 8 -4.53 10.33 -13.88
N ARG A 9 -3.63 11.31 -13.75
CA ARG A 9 -3.85 12.69 -14.15
C ARG A 9 -2.94 13.09 -15.28
N SER A 10 -3.50 13.80 -16.26
CA SER A 10 -2.68 14.45 -17.27
C SER A 10 -1.76 15.47 -16.63
N LYS A 11 -0.61 15.75 -17.26
CA LYS A 11 0.34 16.77 -16.78
C LYS A 11 -0.26 18.15 -16.60
N ASP A 12 -1.41 18.39 -17.22
CA ASP A 12 -2.12 19.66 -17.24
C ASP A 12 -3.26 19.75 -16.22
N ASN A 13 -3.50 18.68 -15.45
CA ASN A 13 -4.51 18.71 -14.41
C ASN A 13 -4.00 19.49 -13.20
N GLU A 14 -4.76 20.51 -12.78
CA GLU A 14 -4.52 21.17 -11.50
C GLU A 14 -4.51 20.16 -10.36
N LEU A 15 -3.64 20.37 -9.39
CA LEU A 15 -3.62 19.60 -8.16
C LEU A 15 -5.00 19.71 -7.49
N LEU A 16 -5.69 18.59 -7.35
CA LEU A 16 -6.98 18.52 -6.65
C LEU A 16 -6.85 18.68 -5.13
N VAL A 17 -5.64 18.73 -4.63
CA VAL A 17 -5.36 18.92 -3.21
C VAL A 17 -5.03 20.39 -2.99
N HIS A 18 -5.74 21.04 -2.07
CA HIS A 18 -5.56 22.43 -1.74
C HIS A 18 -4.09 22.75 -1.41
N PRO A 19 -3.51 23.81 -1.98
CA PRO A 19 -2.12 24.19 -1.78
C PRO A 19 -1.89 24.90 -0.44
N GLU A 20 -2.61 24.57 0.61
CA GLU A 20 -2.38 25.11 1.93
C GLU A 20 -1.01 24.66 2.47
N GLU A 21 -0.23 25.57 3.01
CA GLU A 21 1.14 25.28 3.47
C GLU A 21 1.24 24.21 4.53
N SER A 22 0.16 23.96 5.27
CA SER A 22 0.08 22.95 6.33
C SER A 22 0.32 21.52 5.85
N TRP A 23 -0.01 21.20 4.61
CA TRP A 23 0.20 19.83 4.10
C TRP A 23 1.60 19.58 3.55
N LYS A 24 2.38 20.63 3.23
CA LYS A 24 3.80 20.48 2.90
C LYS A 24 4.59 19.81 4.02
N SER A 25 4.15 19.97 5.26
CA SER A 25 4.75 19.34 6.43
C SER A 25 4.37 17.86 6.60
N LEU A 26 3.35 17.38 5.89
CA LEU A 26 2.86 16.00 5.98
C LEU A 26 3.57 15.03 5.02
N CYS A 27 4.36 15.54 4.08
CA CYS A 27 5.05 14.75 3.07
C CYS A 27 6.58 15.00 3.13
N PRO A 28 7.27 14.55 4.20
CA PRO A 28 8.68 14.89 4.40
C PRO A 28 9.66 14.12 3.51
N VAL A 29 9.22 13.08 2.79
CA VAL A 29 10.11 12.16 2.08
C VAL A 29 10.08 12.42 0.58
N GLY A 30 10.80 13.47 0.14
CA GLY A 30 11.01 13.75 -1.30
C GLY A 30 9.73 14.03 -2.09
N ALA A 31 8.69 14.55 -1.44
CA ALA A 31 7.44 14.90 -2.12
C ALA A 31 7.61 16.18 -2.93
N ASP A 32 7.02 16.19 -4.12
CA ASP A 32 6.96 17.35 -5.00
C ASP A 32 5.57 17.46 -5.62
N ASN A 33 4.81 18.43 -5.16
CA ASN A 33 3.43 18.58 -5.56
C ASN A 33 3.25 19.14 -6.98
N GLN A 34 4.20 19.90 -7.47
CA GLN A 34 4.17 20.39 -8.84
C GLN A 34 4.34 19.24 -9.84
N ARG A 35 5.11 18.23 -9.46
CA ARG A 35 5.29 16.99 -10.22
C ARG A 35 4.24 15.91 -9.88
N ASN A 36 3.32 16.19 -8.96
CA ASN A 36 2.38 15.22 -8.42
C ASN A 36 3.08 13.99 -7.79
N LEU A 37 4.23 14.23 -7.16
CA LEU A 37 5.09 13.22 -6.57
C LEU A 37 4.83 13.13 -5.06
N CYS A 38 4.39 11.96 -4.59
CA CYS A 38 4.11 11.73 -3.17
C CYS A 38 5.37 11.48 -2.36
N ALA A 39 6.34 10.78 -2.94
CA ALA A 39 7.60 10.46 -2.31
C ALA A 39 8.65 10.09 -3.36
N SER A 40 9.92 10.36 -3.07
CA SER A 40 11.06 9.84 -3.82
C SER A 40 12.13 9.35 -2.88
N ALA A 41 12.84 8.31 -3.29
CA ALA A 41 13.99 7.79 -2.59
C ALA A 41 15.06 7.41 -3.60
N GLU A 42 16.31 7.64 -3.24
CA GLU A 42 17.48 7.33 -4.06
C GLU A 42 18.54 6.68 -3.17
N ASP A 43 19.17 5.64 -3.68
CA ASP A 43 20.25 4.95 -3.00
C ASP A 43 21.37 4.63 -4.00
N HIS A 44 22.60 4.87 -3.62
CA HIS A 44 23.78 4.69 -4.47
C HIS A 44 24.83 3.86 -3.76
N ASN A 45 25.39 2.92 -4.51
CA ASN A 45 26.55 2.14 -4.04
C ASN A 45 27.58 2.05 -5.17
N GLY A 46 28.61 2.87 -5.07
CA GLY A 46 29.65 2.99 -6.07
C GLY A 46 29.24 3.85 -7.29
N ASP A 47 30.09 3.80 -8.32
CA ASP A 47 29.86 4.51 -9.60
C ASP A 47 29.32 3.52 -10.64
N VAL A 48 28.00 3.54 -10.79
CA VAL A 48 27.28 2.61 -11.68
C VAL A 48 27.68 2.82 -13.15
N GLU A 49 27.82 4.08 -13.59
CA GLU A 49 28.17 4.39 -14.97
C GLU A 49 29.57 3.90 -15.33
N ALA A 50 30.54 4.09 -14.45
CA ALA A 50 31.90 3.59 -14.65
C ALA A 50 31.93 2.06 -14.73
N VAL A 51 31.18 1.37 -13.87
CA VAL A 51 31.13 -0.09 -13.88
C VAL A 51 30.37 -0.63 -15.08
N LEU A 52 29.29 0.01 -15.52
CA LEU A 52 28.57 -0.38 -16.74
C LEU A 52 29.47 -0.26 -17.98
N ALA A 53 30.31 0.78 -18.04
CA ALA A 53 31.25 0.98 -19.14
C ALA A 53 32.34 -0.11 -19.23
N GLU A 54 32.63 -0.81 -18.12
CA GLU A 54 33.57 -1.93 -18.05
C GLU A 54 32.94 -3.29 -18.34
N CYS A 55 31.60 -3.37 -18.44
CA CYS A 55 30.90 -4.62 -18.67
C CYS A 55 30.99 -5.07 -20.14
N ASP A 56 31.08 -6.38 -20.36
CA ASP A 56 31.07 -6.97 -21.67
C ASP A 56 29.70 -6.83 -22.37
N GLU A 57 28.63 -6.90 -21.59
CA GLU A 57 27.25 -6.79 -22.04
C GLU A 57 26.44 -5.88 -21.11
N VAL A 58 25.70 -4.95 -21.70
CA VAL A 58 24.76 -4.09 -20.97
C VAL A 58 23.38 -4.23 -21.61
N VAL A 59 22.41 -4.60 -20.78
CA VAL A 59 21.01 -4.70 -21.19
C VAL A 59 20.22 -3.61 -20.49
N GLU A 60 19.44 -2.86 -21.26
CA GLU A 60 18.50 -1.88 -20.75
C GLU A 60 17.09 -2.19 -21.24
N HIS A 61 16.13 -2.20 -20.32
CA HIS A 61 14.73 -2.42 -20.68
C HIS A 61 13.78 -1.74 -19.69
N THR A 62 12.64 -1.25 -20.22
CA THR A 62 11.55 -0.68 -19.43
C THR A 62 10.35 -1.64 -19.43
N TYR A 63 9.91 -1.99 -18.24
CA TYR A 63 8.75 -2.86 -18.01
C TYR A 63 7.58 -2.04 -17.49
N HIS A 64 6.38 -2.35 -18.00
CA HIS A 64 5.13 -1.77 -17.53
C HIS A 64 4.31 -2.83 -16.79
N VAL A 65 4.00 -2.58 -15.52
CA VAL A 65 3.18 -3.45 -14.69
C VAL A 65 1.87 -2.75 -14.40
N ARG A 66 0.76 -3.36 -14.77
CA ARG A 66 -0.58 -2.81 -14.53
C ARG A 66 -0.96 -2.90 -13.06
N ALA A 67 -1.79 -1.98 -12.60
CA ALA A 67 -2.46 -2.10 -11.31
C ALA A 67 -3.28 -3.41 -11.27
N ALA A 68 -3.11 -4.18 -10.23
CA ALA A 68 -3.76 -5.48 -10.10
C ALA A 68 -4.16 -5.76 -8.64
N GLN A 69 -5.40 -6.18 -8.45
CA GLN A 69 -5.84 -6.70 -7.17
C GLN A 69 -5.21 -8.09 -6.92
N GLN A 70 -4.79 -8.37 -5.70
CA GLN A 70 -3.99 -9.55 -5.34
C GLN A 70 -4.74 -10.89 -5.47
N ALA A 71 -6.06 -10.87 -5.64
CA ALA A 71 -6.91 -12.02 -5.92
C ALA A 71 -6.74 -13.21 -4.94
N MET A 72 -6.49 -12.93 -3.64
CA MET A 72 -6.39 -13.96 -2.63
C MET A 72 -7.68 -14.81 -2.59
N MET A 73 -7.55 -16.11 -2.31
CA MET A 73 -8.71 -17.02 -2.30
C MET A 73 -9.77 -16.61 -1.28
N GLU A 74 -9.36 -16.22 -0.09
CA GLU A 74 -10.25 -15.65 0.92
C GLU A 74 -10.47 -14.17 0.67
N THR A 75 -11.73 -13.78 0.44
CA THR A 75 -12.15 -12.37 0.33
C THR A 75 -12.02 -11.63 1.65
N PHE A 76 -12.18 -10.32 1.66
CA PHE A 76 -12.20 -9.55 2.91
C PHE A 76 -13.39 -9.93 3.77
N ARG A 77 -13.15 -10.16 5.05
CA ARG A 77 -14.22 -10.51 6.00
C ARG A 77 -13.88 -10.09 7.41
N THR A 78 -14.90 -9.65 8.12
CA THR A 78 -14.79 -9.22 9.50
C THR A 78 -16.07 -9.57 10.26
N TYR A 79 -15.91 -10.01 11.50
CA TYR A 79 -16.97 -10.23 12.46
C TYR A 79 -16.67 -9.47 13.75
N CYS A 80 -17.64 -8.73 14.27
CA CYS A 80 -17.50 -7.92 15.47
C CYS A 80 -18.55 -8.28 16.51
N PHE A 81 -18.17 -8.22 17.79
CA PHE A 81 -19.07 -8.39 18.94
C PHE A 81 -18.52 -7.67 20.16
N MET A 82 -19.41 -7.36 21.13
CA MET A 82 -19.01 -6.87 22.44
C MET A 82 -18.77 -8.04 23.39
N ASP A 83 -17.66 -8.02 24.12
CA ASP A 83 -17.43 -9.01 25.18
C ASP A 83 -18.07 -8.57 26.52
N THR A 84 -18.06 -9.47 27.51
CA THR A 84 -18.60 -9.25 28.84
C THR A 84 -17.90 -8.13 29.64
N TYR A 85 -16.70 -7.71 29.19
CA TYR A 85 -15.93 -6.61 29.75
C TYR A 85 -16.18 -5.27 29.04
N GLY A 86 -17.15 -5.24 28.12
CA GLY A 86 -17.47 -4.04 27.34
C GLY A 86 -16.36 -3.65 26.35
N ARG A 87 -15.62 -4.63 25.81
CA ARG A 87 -14.64 -4.39 24.77
C ARG A 87 -15.21 -4.83 23.42
N LEU A 88 -14.92 -4.03 22.40
CA LEU A 88 -15.18 -4.36 21.02
C LEU A 88 -14.17 -5.42 20.55
N ASN A 89 -14.65 -6.61 20.26
CA ASN A 89 -13.86 -7.68 19.64
C ASN A 89 -14.06 -7.66 18.14
N VAL A 90 -12.97 -7.66 17.39
CA VAL A 90 -12.93 -7.65 15.93
C VAL A 90 -12.12 -8.85 15.46
N LEU A 91 -12.83 -9.85 14.91
CA LEU A 91 -12.21 -10.99 14.23
C LEU A 91 -12.12 -10.64 12.75
N SER A 92 -10.93 -10.45 12.25
CA SER A 92 -10.72 -10.04 10.86
C SER A 92 -9.67 -10.88 10.15
N SER A 93 -9.91 -11.09 8.87
CA SER A 93 -8.92 -11.60 7.92
C SER A 93 -7.92 -10.50 7.58
N THR A 94 -7.07 -10.14 8.53
CA THR A 94 -6.07 -9.07 8.41
C THR A 94 -4.64 -9.58 8.59
N GLN A 95 -3.67 -8.96 7.93
CA GLN A 95 -2.24 -9.21 8.15
C GLN A 95 -1.67 -8.42 9.33
N ILE A 96 -2.39 -7.38 9.83
CA ILE A 96 -1.84 -6.33 10.71
C ILE A 96 -2.74 -6.01 11.92
N VAL A 97 -2.94 -6.95 12.82
CA VAL A 97 -3.86 -6.81 13.97
C VAL A 97 -3.63 -5.55 14.82
N TYR A 98 -2.37 -5.18 15.07
CA TYR A 98 -2.05 -3.99 15.88
C TYR A 98 -2.34 -2.69 15.15
N HIS A 99 -2.08 -2.65 13.84
CA HIS A 99 -2.37 -1.52 12.98
C HIS A 99 -3.88 -1.32 12.84
N ALA A 100 -4.61 -2.40 12.55
CA ALA A 100 -6.07 -2.38 12.50
C ALA A 100 -6.68 -1.86 13.82
N ARG A 101 -6.17 -2.31 14.99
CA ARG A 101 -6.61 -1.78 16.28
C ARG A 101 -6.37 -0.27 16.43
N ARG A 102 -5.21 0.22 15.97
CA ARG A 102 -4.88 1.65 15.99
C ARG A 102 -5.82 2.46 15.12
N ILE A 103 -6.03 2.01 13.88
CA ILE A 103 -6.92 2.70 12.92
C ILE A 103 -8.35 2.72 13.44
N LEU A 104 -8.86 1.59 13.94
CA LEU A 104 -10.20 1.50 14.51
C LEU A 104 -10.37 2.40 15.75
N SER A 105 -9.35 2.47 16.61
CA SER A 105 -9.35 3.37 17.78
C SER A 105 -9.49 4.83 17.36
N ASN A 106 -8.72 5.25 16.36
CA ASN A 106 -8.77 6.63 15.86
C ASN A 106 -10.11 6.92 15.16
N ALA A 107 -10.55 6.03 14.30
CA ALA A 107 -11.78 6.22 13.53
C ALA A 107 -13.06 6.22 14.38
N LEU A 108 -13.11 5.40 15.44
CA LEU A 108 -14.26 5.31 16.33
C LEU A 108 -14.17 6.29 17.51
N GLY A 109 -13.04 6.93 17.72
CA GLY A 109 -12.81 7.83 18.85
C GLY A 109 -12.81 7.12 20.22
N ILE A 110 -12.39 5.85 20.27
CA ILE A 110 -12.39 5.04 21.50
C ILE A 110 -10.99 4.55 21.87
N PRO A 111 -10.68 4.39 23.16
CA PRO A 111 -9.36 3.95 23.60
C PRO A 111 -8.99 2.57 23.04
N LYS A 112 -7.72 2.36 22.67
CA LYS A 112 -7.20 1.06 22.22
C LYS A 112 -7.45 -0.08 23.20
N SER A 113 -7.51 0.21 24.50
CA SER A 113 -7.84 -0.75 25.57
C SER A 113 -9.24 -1.35 25.45
N LYS A 114 -10.16 -0.62 24.80
CA LYS A 114 -11.53 -1.05 24.54
C LYS A 114 -11.68 -1.85 23.23
N ILE A 115 -10.60 -2.06 22.47
CA ILE A 115 -10.63 -2.80 21.21
C ILE A 115 -9.67 -3.99 21.29
N ARG A 116 -10.17 -5.16 20.94
CA ARG A 116 -9.39 -6.37 20.72
C ARG A 116 -9.52 -6.80 19.26
N VAL A 117 -8.45 -6.76 18.50
CA VAL A 117 -8.40 -7.32 17.15
C VAL A 117 -7.73 -8.68 17.21
N SER A 118 -8.36 -9.67 16.62
CA SER A 118 -7.85 -11.03 16.53
C SER A 118 -7.89 -11.51 15.09
N LYS A 119 -6.82 -12.19 14.71
CA LYS A 119 -6.66 -12.79 13.38
C LYS A 119 -6.82 -14.30 13.48
N PRO A 120 -7.87 -14.90 12.89
CA PRO A 120 -7.91 -16.34 12.65
C PRO A 120 -6.92 -16.72 11.55
N ARG A 121 -6.89 -17.96 11.12
CA ARG A 121 -6.17 -18.34 9.90
C ARG A 121 -6.74 -17.57 8.72
N ILE A 122 -5.85 -17.01 7.87
CA ILE A 122 -6.25 -16.25 6.70
C ILE A 122 -5.92 -17.00 5.41
N GLY A 123 -6.79 -16.93 4.44
CA GLY A 123 -6.67 -17.59 3.15
C GLY A 123 -5.99 -16.74 2.09
N GLY A 124 -4.82 -16.18 2.45
CA GLY A 124 -4.02 -15.29 1.62
C GLY A 124 -4.23 -13.81 1.92
N GLY A 125 -3.23 -13.02 1.62
CA GLY A 125 -3.25 -11.57 1.81
C GLY A 125 -2.42 -10.85 0.77
N PHE A 126 -1.17 -11.29 0.55
CA PHE A 126 -0.24 -10.76 -0.47
C PHE A 126 -0.11 -9.23 -0.46
N GLY A 127 -0.21 -8.62 0.73
CA GLY A 127 -0.21 -7.18 0.92
C GLY A 127 -1.59 -6.50 0.91
N ALA A 128 -2.63 -7.10 0.31
CA ALA A 128 -3.96 -6.49 0.26
C ALA A 128 -4.63 -6.29 1.63
N LYS A 129 -4.27 -7.12 2.61
CA LYS A 129 -4.83 -7.09 3.96
C LYS A 129 -3.93 -6.37 4.98
N GLN A 130 -3.09 -5.45 4.49
CA GLN A 130 -2.20 -4.60 5.31
C GLN A 130 -2.78 -3.22 5.60
N THR A 131 -4.07 -3.02 5.34
CA THR A 131 -4.84 -1.85 5.74
C THR A 131 -6.20 -2.28 6.25
N VAL A 132 -6.97 -1.34 6.80
CA VAL A 132 -8.38 -1.56 7.17
C VAL A 132 -9.23 -1.35 5.92
N VAL A 133 -9.97 -2.36 5.51
CA VAL A 133 -10.88 -2.33 4.36
C VAL A 133 -12.32 -2.56 4.81
N ALA A 134 -12.63 -3.76 5.33
CA ALA A 134 -13.98 -4.15 5.72
C ALA A 134 -14.25 -3.97 7.22
N GLU A 135 -13.23 -3.72 8.03
CA GLU A 135 -13.31 -3.77 9.49
C GLU A 135 -14.12 -2.64 10.12
N ILE A 136 -14.01 -1.44 9.56
CA ILE A 136 -14.60 -0.24 10.16
C ILE A 136 -16.13 -0.30 10.23
N PHE A 137 -16.78 -0.84 9.21
CA PHE A 137 -18.23 -0.84 9.12
C PHE A 137 -18.89 -1.71 10.20
N PRO A 138 -18.58 -3.01 10.32
CA PRO A 138 -19.15 -3.85 11.39
C PRO A 138 -18.65 -3.41 12.78
N ALA A 139 -17.43 -2.90 12.92
CA ALA A 139 -16.93 -2.36 14.17
C ALA A 139 -17.78 -1.18 14.65
N PHE A 140 -18.11 -0.24 13.75
CA PHE A 140 -18.97 0.90 14.06
C PHE A 140 -20.39 0.46 14.45
N VAL A 141 -21.00 -0.44 13.67
CA VAL A 141 -22.35 -0.96 13.96
C VAL A 141 -22.38 -1.65 15.33
N THR A 142 -21.43 -2.55 15.60
CA THR A 142 -21.37 -3.25 16.90
C THR A 142 -21.14 -2.30 18.06
N TRP A 143 -20.23 -1.33 17.91
CA TRP A 143 -19.96 -0.34 18.96
C TRP A 143 -21.18 0.52 19.28
N LYS A 144 -21.94 0.93 18.28
CA LYS A 144 -23.14 1.77 18.45
C LYS A 144 -24.36 1.01 18.95
N THR A 145 -24.54 -0.22 18.54
CA THR A 145 -25.76 -1.00 18.83
C THR A 145 -25.60 -2.02 19.95
N GLY A 146 -24.37 -2.36 20.32
CA GLY A 146 -24.06 -3.48 21.21
C GLY A 146 -24.32 -4.86 20.61
N LYS A 147 -24.85 -4.95 19.38
CA LYS A 147 -25.19 -6.19 18.70
C LYS A 147 -24.04 -6.70 17.84
N PRO A 148 -23.88 -8.02 17.73
CA PRO A 148 -22.89 -8.58 16.80
C PRO A 148 -23.20 -8.20 15.36
N SER A 149 -22.15 -7.95 14.58
CA SER A 149 -22.26 -7.66 13.16
C SER A 149 -21.12 -8.31 12.37
N LYS A 150 -21.36 -8.57 11.09
CA LYS A 150 -20.34 -9.10 10.20
C LYS A 150 -20.43 -8.46 8.82
N MET A 151 -19.29 -8.41 8.14
CA MET A 151 -19.18 -8.02 6.74
C MET A 151 -18.30 -9.02 6.01
N ILE A 152 -18.76 -9.51 4.88
CA ILE A 152 -18.05 -10.46 4.02
C ILE A 152 -18.17 -9.92 2.60
N PHE A 153 -17.04 -9.56 2.00
CA PHE A 153 -17.01 -9.14 0.61
C PHE A 153 -17.19 -10.33 -0.33
N THR A 154 -17.96 -10.13 -1.36
CA THR A 154 -17.95 -11.01 -2.53
C THR A 154 -16.60 -10.92 -3.25
N ARG A 155 -16.38 -11.77 -4.24
CA ARG A 155 -15.18 -11.68 -5.08
C ARG A 155 -15.13 -10.37 -5.83
N GLU A 156 -16.24 -9.95 -6.39
CA GLU A 156 -16.36 -8.68 -7.12
C GLU A 156 -16.08 -7.49 -6.21
N GLU A 157 -16.69 -7.42 -5.04
CA GLU A 157 -16.42 -6.36 -4.05
C GLU A 157 -14.97 -6.35 -3.61
N SER A 158 -14.34 -7.52 -3.42
CA SER A 158 -12.92 -7.60 -3.07
C SER A 158 -12.01 -7.06 -4.17
N GLN A 159 -12.40 -7.17 -5.43
CA GLN A 159 -11.62 -6.68 -6.56
C GLN A 159 -11.84 -5.19 -6.84
N THR A 160 -13.04 -4.68 -6.58
CA THR A 160 -13.43 -3.31 -6.94
C THR A 160 -13.38 -2.31 -5.78
N ALA A 161 -13.53 -2.79 -4.54
CA ALA A 161 -13.61 -1.95 -3.34
C ALA A 161 -12.41 -2.14 -2.38
N SER A 162 -11.27 -2.59 -2.89
CA SER A 162 -10.04 -2.72 -2.12
C SER A 162 -8.85 -2.07 -2.81
N THR A 163 -7.75 -1.90 -2.06
CA THR A 163 -6.51 -1.32 -2.59
C THR A 163 -5.77 -2.34 -3.48
N PRO A 164 -5.52 -2.03 -4.75
CA PRO A 164 -4.73 -2.88 -5.64
C PRO A 164 -3.23 -2.72 -5.39
N ARG A 165 -2.42 -3.54 -6.05
CA ARG A 165 -1.01 -3.27 -6.26
C ARG A 165 -0.87 -2.08 -7.20
N HIS A 166 0.13 -1.25 -6.97
CA HIS A 166 0.37 -0.09 -7.80
C HIS A 166 0.69 -0.48 -9.26
N GLU A 167 0.23 0.32 -10.18
CA GLU A 167 0.79 0.37 -11.52
C GLU A 167 2.24 0.88 -11.44
N MET A 168 3.13 0.27 -12.20
CA MET A 168 4.56 0.62 -12.17
C MET A 168 5.15 0.66 -13.57
N GLU A 169 6.07 1.58 -13.75
CA GLU A 169 7.04 1.58 -14.83
C GLU A 169 8.43 1.37 -14.21
N VAL A 170 9.10 0.33 -14.66
CA VAL A 170 10.39 -0.08 -14.12
C VAL A 170 11.41 -0.13 -15.24
N THR A 171 12.39 0.76 -15.21
CA THR A 171 13.54 0.74 -16.11
C THR A 171 14.72 0.12 -15.40
N ILE A 172 15.30 -0.90 -15.98
CA ILE A 172 16.49 -1.56 -15.45
C ILE A 172 17.60 -1.55 -16.48
N ARG A 173 18.80 -1.18 -16.04
CA ARG A 173 20.06 -1.40 -16.77
C ARG A 173 20.89 -2.40 -15.98
N LEU A 174 21.34 -3.43 -16.67
CA LEU A 174 22.11 -4.53 -16.06
C LEU A 174 23.39 -4.74 -16.82
N GLY A 175 24.51 -4.63 -16.14
CA GLY A 175 25.83 -4.89 -16.70
C GLY A 175 26.39 -6.25 -16.26
N ALA A 176 26.81 -7.08 -17.22
CA ALA A 176 27.34 -8.41 -16.99
C ALA A 176 28.66 -8.64 -17.72
N MET A 177 29.46 -9.55 -17.18
CA MET A 177 30.69 -10.06 -17.80
C MET A 177 30.38 -11.32 -18.60
N LYS A 178 31.24 -11.68 -19.56
CA LYS A 178 31.12 -12.92 -20.37
C LYS A 178 31.11 -14.21 -19.55
N ASP A 179 31.66 -14.18 -18.34
CA ASP A 179 31.60 -15.30 -17.41
C ASP A 179 30.28 -15.41 -16.63
N GLY A 180 29.30 -14.53 -16.93
CA GLY A 180 27.98 -14.53 -16.31
C GLY A 180 27.89 -13.75 -14.99
N ARG A 181 28.95 -13.12 -14.53
CA ARG A 181 28.88 -12.28 -13.32
C ARG A 181 28.20 -10.96 -13.61
N ILE A 182 27.19 -10.61 -12.81
CA ILE A 182 26.56 -9.29 -12.81
C ILE A 182 27.45 -8.34 -12.02
N ARG A 183 27.81 -7.19 -12.61
CA ARG A 183 28.69 -6.19 -12.03
C ARG A 183 27.95 -4.93 -11.62
N ALA A 184 26.95 -4.53 -12.36
CA ALA A 184 26.17 -3.32 -12.08
C ALA A 184 24.68 -3.54 -12.31
N ILE A 185 23.88 -2.89 -11.49
CA ILE A 185 22.44 -2.76 -11.66
C ILE A 185 22.08 -1.30 -11.41
N ASP A 186 21.41 -0.70 -12.39
CA ASP A 186 20.74 0.58 -12.24
C ASP A 186 19.24 0.37 -12.39
N LEU A 187 18.48 0.78 -11.38
CA LEU A 187 17.04 0.54 -11.30
C LEU A 187 16.31 1.86 -11.07
N TYR A 188 15.48 2.23 -12.01
CA TYR A 188 14.52 3.32 -11.85
C TYR A 188 13.10 2.76 -11.81
N THR A 189 12.31 3.17 -10.79
CA THR A 189 10.93 2.75 -10.64
C THR A 189 10.03 3.96 -10.44
N LEU A 190 9.04 4.08 -11.30
CA LEU A 190 7.94 5.02 -11.17
C LEU A 190 6.68 4.26 -10.77
N SER A 191 6.14 4.55 -9.58
CA SER A 191 4.97 3.86 -9.03
C SER A 191 3.78 4.81 -8.94
N ASN A 192 2.64 4.38 -9.47
CA ASN A 192 1.37 5.11 -9.37
C ASN A 192 0.60 4.63 -8.14
N THR A 193 0.56 5.46 -7.09
CA THR A 193 -0.13 5.10 -5.84
C THR A 193 -1.65 5.22 -5.94
N GLY A 194 -2.18 5.93 -6.94
CA GLY A 194 -3.58 6.31 -6.96
C GLY A 194 -3.94 7.28 -5.83
N ALA A 195 -5.15 7.17 -5.32
CA ALA A 195 -5.68 8.06 -4.28
C ALA A 195 -5.55 7.52 -2.85
N TYR A 196 -4.75 6.47 -2.65
CA TYR A 196 -4.63 5.78 -1.35
C TYR A 196 -3.23 5.29 -1.07
#